data_fbf60eb260230517e9a540827301ef8a
#
_entry.id   fbf60eb260230517e9a540827301ef8a
#
_cell.length_a   1.000
_cell.length_b   1.000
_cell.length_c   1.000
_cell.angle_alpha   90.00
_cell.angle_beta   90.00
_cell.angle_gamma   90.00
#
_symmetry.space_group_name_H-M   'P 1'
#
loop_
_entity.id
_entity.type
_entity.pdbx_description
1 polymer ?
#
loop_
_entity_poly.entity_id
_entity_poly.type
_entity_poly.pdbx_seq_one_letter_code
_entity_poly.pdbx_strand_id
1 'polypeptide(L)'
;MLTEANYWRRRRMQVCGPGCERVFYNAYKEDGHDKALGIHRADTLGELREQSDAVSLHVPLTPETFGLVDQRFVAALKPGALLINTARGKTMNLDAVHEGLLSHRIGGAGLDVLPSEPPDPSHPLIQAWRGRAPWLAGRLVITPHVAFYNEQSVVEMRRKAAREALRVLEGQQPRNCVNLVQLREFGNRAAAPSRDAPA
;
A
#
# COMPACT_ATOMS: atom_id res chain seq x y z
N MET A 1 -1.92 5.68 7.27
CA MET A 1 -2.78 4.49 7.28
C MET A 1 -1.93 3.24 7.35
N LEU A 2 -2.06 2.47 8.40
CA LEU A 2 -1.15 1.39 8.79
C LEU A 2 -1.83 0.06 8.71
N THR A 3 -1.31 -0.90 7.96
CA THR A 3 -1.86 -2.25 7.89
C THR A 3 -1.14 -3.28 8.75
N GLU A 4 0.05 -2.99 9.27
CA GLU A 4 0.78 -3.94 10.14
C GLU A 4 1.54 -3.26 11.28
N ALA A 5 1.18 -3.58 12.52
CA ALA A 5 1.77 -3.03 13.74
C ALA A 5 3.31 -3.23 13.84
N ASN A 6 3.84 -4.31 13.26
CA ASN A 6 5.26 -4.64 13.35
C ASN A 6 6.14 -3.77 12.43
N TYR A 7 5.65 -3.39 11.26
CA TYR A 7 6.36 -2.51 10.34
C TYR A 7 6.58 -1.13 10.96
N TRP A 8 5.59 -0.61 11.67
CA TRP A 8 5.62 0.73 12.26
C TRP A 8 6.39 0.81 13.58
N ARG A 9 6.44 -0.22 14.38
CA ARG A 9 7.31 -0.25 15.56
C ARG A 9 8.77 -0.04 15.19
N ARG A 10 9.24 -0.57 14.05
CA ARG A 10 10.62 -0.39 13.58
C ARG A 10 10.84 0.94 12.86
N ARG A 11 9.84 1.47 12.13
CA ARG A 11 9.94 2.73 11.38
C ARG A 11 9.58 3.97 12.20
N ARG A 12 8.97 3.80 13.36
CA ARG A 12 8.56 4.88 14.26
C ARG A 12 9.67 5.91 14.56
N MET A 13 10.92 5.49 14.59
CA MET A 13 12.08 6.35 14.86
C MET A 13 12.76 6.93 13.61
N GLN A 14 12.41 6.43 12.41
CA GLN A 14 13.12 6.79 11.17
C GLN A 14 12.40 7.83 10.31
N VAL A 15 11.08 8.00 10.47
CA VAL A 15 10.28 8.87 9.58
C VAL A 15 10.02 10.26 10.17
N CYS A 16 10.10 10.40 11.48
CA CYS A 16 9.80 11.68 12.15
C CYS A 16 10.86 12.00 13.20
N GLY A 17 11.45 13.17 13.08
CA GLY A 17 12.30 13.76 14.10
C GLY A 17 11.51 14.22 15.35
N PRO A 18 12.19 14.80 16.36
CA PRO A 18 11.54 15.41 17.51
C PRO A 18 10.51 16.45 17.08
N GLY A 19 9.31 16.43 17.68
CA GLY A 19 8.23 17.38 17.37
C GLY A 19 7.30 16.96 16.22
N CYS A 20 7.50 15.79 15.61
CA CYS A 20 6.58 15.26 14.60
C CYS A 20 5.45 14.46 15.25
N GLU A 21 4.23 14.94 15.13
CA GLU A 21 3.03 14.19 15.52
C GLU A 21 2.69 13.14 14.49
N ARG A 22 2.24 11.98 14.95
CA ARG A 22 1.86 10.86 14.10
C ARG A 22 0.43 10.46 14.36
N VAL A 23 -0.31 10.38 13.28
CA VAL A 23 -1.71 9.98 13.29
C VAL A 23 -1.90 8.82 12.34
N PHE A 24 -2.74 7.85 12.67
CA PHE A 24 -3.12 6.80 11.75
C PHE A 24 -4.64 6.65 11.68
N TYR A 25 -5.10 6.16 10.56
CA TYR A 25 -6.46 5.67 10.37
C TYR A 25 -6.43 4.23 9.90
N ASN A 26 -7.23 3.38 10.51
CA ASN A 26 -7.45 2.00 10.08
C ASN A 26 -8.84 1.54 10.51
N ALA A 27 -9.70 1.26 9.53
CA ALA A 27 -11.09 0.86 9.76
C ALA A 27 -11.25 -0.53 10.42
N TYR A 28 -10.19 -1.36 10.39
CA TYR A 28 -10.24 -2.76 10.84
C TYR A 28 -9.50 -3.01 12.16
N LYS A 29 -8.98 -1.97 12.82
CA LYS A 29 -8.29 -2.14 14.11
C LYS A 29 -9.21 -1.81 15.26
N GLU A 30 -9.14 -2.66 16.28
CA GLU A 30 -9.91 -2.53 17.51
C GLU A 30 -9.47 -1.30 18.32
N ASP A 31 -10.36 -0.84 19.19
CA ASP A 31 -10.06 0.23 20.14
C ASP A 31 -8.89 -0.16 21.06
N GLY A 32 -8.05 0.81 21.39
CA GLY A 32 -6.84 0.58 22.17
C GLY A 32 -5.59 0.21 21.35
N HIS A 33 -5.71 0.00 20.05
CA HIS A 33 -4.56 -0.24 19.18
C HIS A 33 -3.62 0.97 19.11
N ASP A 34 -4.17 2.17 19.16
CA ASP A 34 -3.49 3.46 19.29
C ASP A 34 -2.60 3.51 20.53
N LYS A 35 -3.13 3.08 21.68
CA LYS A 35 -2.41 3.02 22.97
C LYS A 35 -1.24 2.04 22.90
N ALA A 36 -1.45 0.86 22.30
CA ALA A 36 -0.39 -0.13 22.12
C ALA A 36 0.73 0.37 21.20
N LEU A 37 0.43 1.23 20.23
CA LEU A 37 1.38 1.84 19.31
C LEU A 37 2.00 3.15 19.87
N GLY A 38 1.33 3.83 20.80
CA GLY A 38 1.69 5.18 21.25
C GLY A 38 1.60 6.20 20.11
N ILE A 39 0.56 6.09 19.26
CA ILE A 39 0.32 6.94 18.09
C ILE A 39 -1.16 7.30 18.11
N HIS A 40 -1.51 8.57 17.88
CA HIS A 40 -2.89 9.02 17.84
C HIS A 40 -3.67 8.35 16.70
N ARG A 41 -4.92 7.97 16.96
CA ARG A 41 -5.84 7.41 15.94
C ARG A 41 -6.83 8.49 15.52
N ALA A 42 -6.97 8.71 14.23
CA ALA A 42 -8.07 9.44 13.67
C ALA A 42 -9.31 8.53 13.57
N ASP A 43 -10.48 9.03 13.92
CA ASP A 43 -11.72 8.26 13.87
C ASP A 43 -12.22 8.08 12.44
N THR A 44 -11.89 9.02 11.56
CA THR A 44 -12.27 8.97 10.15
C THR A 44 -11.10 9.25 9.23
N LEU A 45 -11.22 8.78 7.97
CA LEU A 45 -10.26 9.13 6.92
C LEU A 45 -10.27 10.65 6.61
N GLY A 46 -11.43 11.31 6.79
CA GLY A 46 -11.57 12.76 6.67
C GLY A 46 -10.67 13.49 7.65
N GLU A 47 -10.83 13.17 8.93
CA GLU A 47 -10.01 13.74 10.00
C GLU A 47 -8.50 13.52 9.77
N LEU A 48 -8.09 12.31 9.36
CA LEU A 48 -6.68 12.05 9.02
C LEU A 48 -6.17 13.03 7.95
N ARG A 49 -6.95 13.24 6.87
CA ARG A 49 -6.54 14.09 5.75
C ARG A 49 -6.42 15.56 6.14
N GLU A 50 -7.39 16.06 6.90
CA GLU A 50 -7.49 17.46 7.29
C GLU A 50 -6.36 17.90 8.24
N GLN A 51 -5.87 17.00 9.08
CA GLN A 51 -4.81 17.32 10.04
C GLN A 51 -3.40 16.96 9.56
N SER A 52 -3.25 16.21 8.44
CA SER A 52 -1.95 15.68 8.01
C SER A 52 -1.22 16.65 7.08
N ASP A 53 0.06 16.91 7.38
CA ASP A 53 1.00 17.60 6.48
C ASP A 53 1.67 16.62 5.51
N ALA A 54 1.69 15.33 5.86
CA ALA A 54 2.16 14.23 4.99
C ALA A 54 1.27 13.00 5.19
N VAL A 55 0.81 12.41 4.08
CA VAL A 55 0.02 11.19 4.07
C VAL A 55 0.81 10.07 3.41
N SER A 56 0.96 8.95 4.09
CA SER A 56 1.60 7.74 3.56
C SER A 56 0.60 6.59 3.51
N LEU A 57 0.49 5.96 2.34
CA LEU A 57 -0.42 4.84 2.09
C LEU A 57 0.25 3.52 2.44
N HIS A 58 -0.43 2.68 3.24
CA HIS A 58 0.03 1.35 3.64
C HIS A 58 -1.11 0.33 3.63
N VAL A 59 -2.05 0.48 2.71
CA VAL A 59 -3.22 -0.38 2.57
C VAL A 59 -2.99 -1.48 1.55
N PRO A 60 -3.57 -2.68 1.74
CA PRO A 60 -3.70 -3.64 0.66
C PRO A 60 -4.62 -3.09 -0.44
N LEU A 61 -4.53 -3.65 -1.62
CA LEU A 61 -5.48 -3.38 -2.69
C LEU A 61 -6.71 -4.28 -2.49
N THR A 62 -7.83 -3.66 -2.19
CA THR A 62 -9.14 -4.30 -2.05
C THR A 62 -10.17 -3.48 -2.82
N PRO A 63 -11.41 -3.96 -3.03
CA PRO A 63 -12.46 -3.14 -3.62
C PRO A 63 -12.64 -1.78 -2.93
N GLU A 64 -12.52 -1.73 -1.60
CA GLU A 64 -12.70 -0.50 -0.81
C GLU A 64 -11.52 0.46 -0.92
N THR A 65 -10.31 -0.05 -1.21
CA THR A 65 -9.10 0.77 -1.32
C THR A 65 -8.72 1.07 -2.77
N PHE A 66 -9.42 0.48 -3.75
CA PHE A 66 -9.23 0.79 -5.15
C PHE A 66 -9.61 2.24 -5.41
N GLY A 67 -8.68 3.03 -5.99
CA GLY A 67 -8.89 4.44 -6.27
C GLY A 67 -9.14 5.32 -5.03
N LEU A 68 -8.71 4.87 -3.85
CA LEU A 68 -8.88 5.60 -2.57
C LEU A 68 -8.39 7.04 -2.65
N VAL A 69 -7.26 7.27 -3.32
CA VAL A 69 -6.74 8.62 -3.58
C VAL A 69 -7.32 9.12 -4.90
N ASP A 70 -8.51 9.66 -4.82
CA ASP A 70 -9.24 10.33 -5.90
C ASP A 70 -9.16 11.87 -5.76
N GLN A 71 -9.86 12.61 -6.62
CA GLN A 71 -9.92 14.06 -6.57
C GLN A 71 -10.49 14.59 -5.24
N ARG A 72 -11.47 13.89 -4.66
CA ARG A 72 -12.07 14.27 -3.36
C ARG A 72 -11.08 14.07 -2.22
N PHE A 73 -10.31 12.98 -2.30
CA PHE A 73 -9.25 12.73 -1.33
C PHE A 73 -8.21 13.85 -1.38
N VAL A 74 -7.74 14.20 -2.59
CA VAL A 74 -6.73 15.24 -2.78
C VAL A 74 -7.25 16.61 -2.35
N ALA A 75 -8.50 16.96 -2.71
CA ALA A 75 -9.11 18.23 -2.32
C ALA A 75 -9.22 18.44 -0.80
N ALA A 76 -9.36 17.35 -0.05
CA ALA A 76 -9.47 17.37 1.41
C ALA A 76 -8.11 17.38 2.15
N LEU A 77 -6.98 17.27 1.44
CA LEU A 77 -5.66 17.42 2.04
C LEU A 77 -5.40 18.89 2.42
N LYS A 78 -4.50 19.12 3.37
CA LYS A 78 -3.97 20.47 3.58
C LYS A 78 -3.26 20.98 2.32
N PRO A 79 -3.33 22.28 2.00
CA PRO A 79 -2.54 22.85 0.91
C PRO A 79 -1.04 22.57 1.12
N GLY A 80 -0.39 22.04 0.10
CA GLY A 80 1.03 21.72 0.17
C GLY A 80 1.37 20.39 0.86
N ALA A 81 0.37 19.57 1.20
CA ALA A 81 0.61 18.26 1.82
C ALA A 81 1.46 17.34 0.95
N LEU A 82 2.24 16.48 1.58
CA LEU A 82 3.03 15.45 0.92
C LEU A 82 2.22 14.16 0.79
N LEU A 83 2.33 13.48 -0.36
CA LEU A 83 1.70 12.18 -0.61
C LEU A 83 2.76 11.12 -0.87
N ILE A 84 2.75 10.03 -0.09
CA ILE A 84 3.68 8.92 -0.27
C ILE A 84 2.89 7.63 -0.53
N ASN A 85 3.24 6.90 -1.60
CA ASN A 85 2.66 5.60 -1.90
C ASN A 85 3.75 4.55 -2.15
N THR A 86 3.95 3.67 -1.19
CA THR A 86 4.79 2.47 -1.28
C THR A 86 3.96 1.20 -1.09
N ALA A 87 2.63 1.29 -1.21
CA ALA A 87 1.71 0.19 -0.97
C ALA A 87 1.31 -0.50 -2.28
N ARG A 88 0.31 0.05 -2.97
CA ARG A 88 -0.18 -0.47 -4.27
C ARG A 88 -0.60 0.71 -5.16
N GLY A 89 -0.20 0.70 -6.42
CA GLY A 89 -0.46 1.81 -7.35
C GLY A 89 -1.93 2.06 -7.60
N LYS A 90 -2.73 1.00 -7.76
CA LYS A 90 -4.18 1.10 -7.99
C LYS A 90 -4.99 1.61 -6.79
N THR A 91 -4.36 1.89 -5.64
CA THR A 91 -5.01 2.62 -4.54
C THR A 91 -5.13 4.13 -4.81
N MET A 92 -4.52 4.62 -5.88
CA MET A 92 -4.61 6.03 -6.28
C MET A 92 -5.01 6.18 -7.75
N ASN A 93 -5.71 7.28 -8.04
CA ASN A 93 -5.93 7.78 -9.38
C ASN A 93 -4.75 8.72 -9.73
N LEU A 94 -4.02 8.40 -10.79
CA LEU A 94 -2.83 9.16 -11.17
C LEU A 94 -3.17 10.55 -11.71
N ASP A 95 -4.37 10.71 -12.33
CA ASP A 95 -4.87 12.03 -12.77
C ASP A 95 -5.12 12.94 -11.56
N ALA A 96 -5.73 12.42 -10.49
CA ALA A 96 -5.95 13.19 -9.26
C ALA A 96 -4.63 13.66 -8.62
N VAL A 97 -3.59 12.80 -8.66
CA VAL A 97 -2.24 13.19 -8.19
C VAL A 97 -1.63 14.24 -9.09
N HIS A 98 -1.78 14.10 -10.41
CA HIS A 98 -1.30 15.10 -11.40
C HIS A 98 -1.94 16.48 -11.16
N GLU A 99 -3.25 16.55 -11.09
CA GLU A 99 -4.01 17.77 -10.83
C GLU A 99 -3.67 18.38 -9.46
N GLY A 100 -3.50 17.51 -8.44
CA GLY A 100 -3.09 17.94 -7.12
C GLY A 100 -1.70 18.57 -7.08
N LEU A 101 -0.75 18.03 -7.85
CA LEU A 101 0.58 18.62 -8.00
C LEU A 101 0.55 19.93 -8.79
N LEU A 102 -0.25 20.02 -9.88
CA LEU A 102 -0.42 21.25 -10.67
C LEU A 102 -1.03 22.37 -9.84
N SER A 103 -2.07 22.08 -9.08
CA SER A 103 -2.76 23.05 -8.23
C SER A 103 -2.03 23.37 -6.92
N HIS A 104 -0.87 22.77 -6.66
CA HIS A 104 -0.16 22.86 -5.39
C HIS A 104 -0.96 22.37 -4.17
N ARG A 105 -2.08 21.67 -4.36
CA ARG A 105 -2.76 20.97 -3.26
C ARG A 105 -1.85 19.88 -2.70
N ILE A 106 -1.18 19.13 -3.58
CA ILE A 106 -0.06 18.25 -3.23
C ILE A 106 1.23 19.04 -3.42
N GLY A 107 1.96 19.29 -2.35
CA GLY A 107 3.26 19.99 -2.36
C GLY A 107 4.35 19.13 -2.98
N GLY A 108 4.30 17.82 -2.73
CA GLY A 108 5.22 16.84 -3.32
C GLY A 108 4.67 15.42 -3.21
N ALA A 109 5.12 14.53 -4.09
CA ALA A 109 4.74 13.11 -4.05
C ALA A 109 5.95 12.18 -4.18
N GLY A 110 5.94 11.08 -3.40
CA GLY A 110 6.88 9.96 -3.48
C GLY A 110 6.13 8.69 -3.85
N LEU A 111 6.33 8.19 -5.06
CA LEU A 111 5.59 7.07 -5.63
C LEU A 111 6.54 5.92 -5.98
N ASP A 112 6.51 4.85 -5.19
CA ASP A 112 7.25 3.61 -5.51
C ASP A 112 6.42 2.68 -6.38
N VAL A 113 5.10 2.89 -6.40
CA VAL A 113 4.13 2.08 -7.13
C VAL A 113 3.22 2.97 -7.98
N LEU A 114 2.86 2.48 -9.18
CA LEU A 114 1.97 3.18 -10.12
C LEU A 114 0.78 2.30 -10.50
N PRO A 115 -0.36 2.88 -10.92
CA PRO A 115 -1.55 2.11 -11.31
C PRO A 115 -1.29 1.11 -12.46
N SER A 116 -0.36 1.44 -13.36
CA SER A 116 0.22 0.55 -14.37
C SER A 116 1.73 0.49 -14.19
N GLU A 117 2.30 -0.71 -14.25
CA GLU A 117 3.73 -0.98 -14.18
C GLU A 117 4.12 -1.94 -15.31
N PRO A 118 4.83 -1.48 -16.35
CA PRO A 118 5.41 -0.14 -16.51
C PRO A 118 4.34 0.95 -16.69
N PRO A 119 4.66 2.23 -16.34
CA PRO A 119 3.72 3.33 -16.48
C PRO A 119 3.42 3.66 -17.94
N ASP A 120 2.19 4.10 -18.20
CA ASP A 120 1.81 4.62 -19.50
C ASP A 120 2.68 5.85 -19.86
N PRO A 121 3.50 5.77 -20.92
CA PRO A 121 4.36 6.87 -21.31
C PRO A 121 3.60 8.09 -21.83
N SER A 122 2.32 7.93 -22.21
CA SER A 122 1.48 9.03 -22.69
C SER A 122 0.80 9.82 -21.58
N HIS A 123 0.79 9.29 -20.35
CA HIS A 123 0.15 9.98 -19.22
C HIS A 123 0.84 11.33 -18.92
N PRO A 124 0.10 12.45 -18.78
CA PRO A 124 0.68 13.79 -18.64
C PRO A 124 1.69 13.92 -17.48
N LEU A 125 1.41 13.32 -16.33
CA LEU A 125 2.35 13.34 -15.19
C LEU A 125 3.66 12.61 -15.53
N ILE A 126 3.58 11.47 -16.23
CA ILE A 126 4.75 10.67 -16.61
C ILE A 126 5.56 11.41 -17.66
N GLN A 127 4.91 12.07 -18.62
CA GLN A 127 5.57 12.93 -19.61
C GLN A 127 6.28 14.11 -18.94
N ALA A 128 5.61 14.81 -18.03
CA ALA A 128 6.18 15.92 -17.28
C ALA A 128 7.39 15.50 -16.43
N TRP A 129 7.29 14.34 -15.76
CA TRP A 129 8.38 13.80 -14.96
C TRP A 129 9.59 13.40 -15.80
N ARG A 130 9.38 12.69 -16.93
CA ARG A 130 10.44 12.30 -17.88
C ARG A 130 11.07 13.53 -18.54
N GLY A 131 10.25 14.49 -18.91
CA GLY A 131 10.66 15.76 -19.51
C GLY A 131 11.32 16.75 -18.53
N ARG A 132 11.41 16.37 -17.24
CA ARG A 132 11.95 17.23 -16.17
C ARG A 132 11.27 18.61 -16.15
N ALA A 133 9.93 18.61 -16.25
CA ALA A 133 9.16 19.84 -16.26
C ALA A 133 9.51 20.71 -15.04
N PRO A 134 9.80 22.02 -15.23
CA PRO A 134 10.27 22.89 -14.14
C PRO A 134 9.33 22.95 -12.93
N TRP A 135 8.02 22.86 -13.15
CA TRP A 135 7.01 22.89 -12.08
C TRP A 135 7.03 21.64 -11.19
N LEU A 136 7.65 20.53 -11.66
CA LEU A 136 7.83 19.30 -10.89
C LEU A 136 9.18 19.19 -10.18
N ALA A 137 10.10 20.12 -10.43
CA ALA A 137 11.45 20.06 -9.90
C ALA A 137 11.44 19.97 -8.36
N GLY A 138 12.04 18.89 -7.82
CA GLY A 138 12.07 18.60 -6.38
C GLY A 138 10.75 18.18 -5.77
N ARG A 139 9.66 18.04 -6.55
CA ARG A 139 8.32 17.75 -6.03
C ARG A 139 7.80 16.34 -6.33
N LEU A 140 8.42 15.61 -7.26
CA LEU A 140 8.00 14.25 -7.59
C LEU A 140 9.20 13.30 -7.64
N VAL A 141 9.12 12.25 -6.85
CA VAL A 141 10.04 11.12 -6.86
C VAL A 141 9.25 9.89 -7.29
N ILE A 142 9.71 9.19 -8.34
CA ILE A 142 9.18 7.89 -8.76
C ILE A 142 10.32 6.88 -8.68
N THR A 143 10.07 5.75 -8.01
CA THR A 143 10.99 4.62 -7.92
C THR A 143 10.36 3.36 -8.51
N PRO A 144 11.14 2.40 -9.04
CA PRO A 144 10.61 1.29 -9.81
C PRO A 144 10.16 0.11 -8.93
N HIS A 145 9.24 0.35 -7.99
CA HIS A 145 8.67 -0.65 -7.07
C HIS A 145 9.75 -1.40 -6.28
N VAL A 146 10.63 -0.66 -5.65
CA VAL A 146 11.82 -1.18 -4.95
C VAL A 146 11.83 -0.87 -3.45
N ALA A 147 10.80 -0.26 -2.90
CA ALA A 147 10.74 0.07 -1.47
C ALA A 147 10.82 -1.16 -0.54
N PHE A 148 10.55 -2.35 -1.07
CA PHE A 148 10.73 -3.62 -0.35
C PHE A 148 12.19 -4.10 -0.35
N TYR A 149 13.03 -3.59 -1.26
CA TYR A 149 14.35 -4.14 -1.53
C TYR A 149 15.37 -3.74 -0.46
N ASN A 150 15.94 -4.75 0.16
CA ASN A 150 17.23 -4.74 0.83
C ASN A 150 17.78 -6.18 0.82
N GLU A 151 19.08 -6.35 1.02
CA GLU A 151 19.72 -7.66 0.95
C GLU A 151 19.05 -8.70 1.86
N GLN A 152 18.76 -8.32 3.09
CA GLN A 152 18.11 -9.19 4.06
C GLN A 152 16.69 -9.58 3.65
N SER A 153 15.89 -8.63 3.13
CA SER A 153 14.50 -8.90 2.75
C SER A 153 14.41 -9.85 1.56
N VAL A 154 15.30 -9.73 0.58
CA VAL A 154 15.35 -10.63 -0.59
C VAL A 154 15.67 -12.06 -0.18
N VAL A 155 16.69 -12.25 0.67
CA VAL A 155 17.03 -13.58 1.20
C VAL A 155 15.89 -14.15 2.02
N GLU A 156 15.26 -13.34 2.87
CA GLU A 156 14.17 -13.77 3.73
C GLU A 156 12.91 -14.16 2.96
N MET A 157 12.51 -13.37 1.94
CA MET A 157 11.38 -13.70 1.06
C MET A 157 11.57 -15.03 0.35
N ARG A 158 12.74 -15.24 -0.27
CA ARG A 158 13.06 -16.48 -0.99
C ARG A 158 13.07 -17.68 -0.05
N ARG A 159 13.69 -17.55 1.13
CA ARG A 159 13.75 -18.59 2.13
C ARG A 159 12.38 -18.96 2.69
N LYS A 160 11.52 -17.96 2.97
CA LYS A 160 10.15 -18.19 3.43
C LYS A 160 9.32 -18.89 2.37
N ALA A 161 9.38 -18.45 1.11
CA ALA A 161 8.68 -19.09 0.01
C ALA A 161 9.10 -20.56 -0.16
N ALA A 162 10.41 -20.84 -0.18
CA ALA A 162 10.93 -22.21 -0.30
C ALA A 162 10.49 -23.10 0.89
N ARG A 163 10.50 -22.55 2.11
CA ARG A 163 10.06 -23.29 3.32
C ARG A 163 8.56 -23.60 3.27
N GLU A 164 7.72 -22.70 2.79
CA GLU A 164 6.28 -22.99 2.67
C GLU A 164 6.01 -24.02 1.55
N ALA A 165 6.74 -23.99 0.45
CA ALA A 165 6.66 -25.01 -0.59
C ALA A 165 7.06 -26.39 -0.04
N LEU A 166 8.20 -26.49 0.66
CA LEU A 166 8.65 -27.73 1.28
C LEU A 166 7.64 -28.27 2.29
N ARG A 167 7.07 -27.39 3.13
CA ARG A 167 6.02 -27.76 4.09
C ARG A 167 4.83 -28.44 3.43
N VAL A 168 4.36 -27.90 2.29
CA VAL A 168 3.25 -28.49 1.54
C VAL A 168 3.64 -29.83 0.91
N LEU A 169 4.86 -29.94 0.37
CA LEU A 169 5.37 -31.20 -0.18
C LEU A 169 5.52 -32.31 0.89
N GLU A 170 5.81 -31.94 2.13
CA GLU A 170 5.87 -32.85 3.28
C GLU A 170 4.47 -33.15 3.88
N GLY A 171 3.37 -32.71 3.24
CA GLY A 171 2.01 -32.94 3.71
C GLY A 171 1.59 -32.06 4.90
N GLN A 172 2.40 -31.06 5.26
CA GLN A 172 2.10 -30.15 6.36
C GLN A 172 1.21 -28.99 5.88
N GLN A 173 0.45 -28.41 6.79
CA GLN A 173 -0.39 -27.22 6.51
C GLN A 173 0.50 -26.00 6.27
N PRO A 174 0.24 -25.18 5.21
CA PRO A 174 0.93 -23.90 5.00
C PRO A 174 0.58 -22.92 6.13
N ARG A 175 1.57 -22.16 6.59
CA ARG A 175 1.38 -21.22 7.72
C ARG A 175 0.69 -19.92 7.32
N ASN A 176 0.96 -19.44 6.09
CA ASN A 176 0.54 -18.12 5.64
C ASN A 176 -0.31 -18.21 4.36
N CYS A 177 -1.15 -19.24 4.25
CA CYS A 177 -2.03 -19.40 3.10
C CYS A 177 -3.20 -18.43 3.17
N VAL A 178 -3.27 -17.48 2.25
CA VAL A 178 -4.33 -16.45 2.20
C VAL A 178 -5.65 -16.97 1.62
N ASN A 179 -5.64 -18.11 0.93
CA ASN A 179 -6.79 -18.73 0.27
C ASN A 179 -7.03 -20.17 0.74
N LEU A 180 -6.72 -20.47 2.00
CA LEU A 180 -6.84 -21.82 2.55
C LEU A 180 -8.26 -22.39 2.47
N VAL A 181 -9.28 -21.56 2.64
CA VAL A 181 -10.70 -21.96 2.54
C VAL A 181 -11.00 -22.44 1.10
N GLN A 182 -10.63 -21.65 0.10
CA GLN A 182 -10.83 -22.00 -1.30
C GLN A 182 -10.07 -23.26 -1.70
N LEU A 183 -8.85 -23.45 -1.20
CA LEU A 183 -8.07 -24.66 -1.46
C LEU A 183 -8.73 -25.93 -0.87
N ARG A 184 -9.33 -25.83 0.32
CA ARG A 184 -10.09 -26.93 0.92
C ARG A 184 -11.33 -27.29 0.11
N GLU A 185 -12.08 -26.30 -0.38
CA GLU A 185 -13.21 -26.51 -1.25
C GLU A 185 -12.83 -27.16 -2.58
N PHE A 186 -11.69 -26.74 -3.15
CA PHE A 186 -11.16 -27.33 -4.39
C PHE A 186 -10.69 -28.78 -4.19
N GLY A 187 -10.00 -29.08 -3.08
CA GLY A 187 -9.59 -30.43 -2.70
C GLY A 187 -10.79 -31.36 -2.49
N ASN A 188 -11.86 -30.89 -1.85
CA ASN A 188 -13.08 -31.65 -1.68
C ASN A 188 -13.82 -31.91 -3.00
N ARG A 189 -13.77 -30.98 -3.96
CA ARG A 189 -14.35 -31.20 -5.30
C ARG A 189 -13.53 -32.19 -6.13
N ALA A 190 -12.21 -32.17 -6.03
CA ALA A 190 -11.31 -33.09 -6.73
C ALA A 190 -11.37 -34.53 -6.18
N ALA A 191 -11.74 -34.67 -4.90
CA ALA A 191 -11.92 -35.95 -4.23
C ALA A 191 -13.33 -36.55 -4.39
N ALA A 192 -14.28 -35.82 -4.98
CA ALA A 192 -15.61 -36.35 -5.27
C ALA A 192 -15.51 -37.31 -6.45
N PRO A 193 -16.00 -38.57 -6.33
CA PRO A 193 -16.00 -39.53 -7.44
C PRO A 193 -16.77 -38.95 -8.63
N SER A 194 -16.20 -39.07 -9.83
CA SER A 194 -16.88 -38.67 -11.07
C SER A 194 -18.23 -39.39 -11.15
N ARG A 195 -19.33 -38.66 -11.27
CA ARG A 195 -20.69 -39.20 -11.39
C ARG A 195 -20.97 -39.89 -12.74
N ASP A 196 -19.97 -39.97 -13.62
CA ASP A 196 -20.07 -40.50 -14.96
C ASP A 196 -19.12 -41.71 -15.14
N ALA A 197 -19.27 -42.77 -14.31
CA ALA A 197 -18.80 -44.09 -14.69
C ALA A 197 -20.00 -44.87 -15.17
N PRO A 198 -20.10 -45.22 -16.48
CA PRO A 198 -21.15 -46.11 -16.97
C PRO A 198 -20.97 -47.50 -16.37
N ALA A 199 -22.14 -48.11 -16.02
CA ALA A 199 -22.26 -49.47 -15.50
C ALA A 199 -21.88 -50.52 -16.55
#